data_7b078d3488e80279e7d9ba117b0f70a2
#
_entry.id   7b078d3488e80279e7d9ba117b0f70a2
#
_cell.length_a   1.000
_cell.length_b   1.000
_cell.length_c   1.000
_cell.angle_alpha   90.00
_cell.angle_beta   90.00
_cell.angle_gamma   90.00
#
_symmetry.space_group_name_H-M   'P 1'
#
loop_
_entity.id
_entity.type
_entity.pdbx_description
1 polymer ?
#
loop_
_entity_poly.entity_id
_entity_poly.type
_entity_poly.pdbx_seq_one_letter_code
_entity_poly.pdbx_strand_id
1 'polypeptide(L)'
;MKYAKNNSLRKNLLNIVKNRWIIKLLQLTNIISGLDEIHQKRFIHCDFHGNILNLRDNILSISDLGLCKPVEYFQSSKNNDIYGVLPFVAPEVLRGQPYTLTSDIYSFSMIMWEFISGVLPFYNEAYDFQLSLDICKGKRPEIIKNIPRCYINLMKRCWDMNPLKRPT
;
A
#
# COMPACT_ATOMS: atom_id res chain seq x y z
N MET A 1 -11.92 -12.55 -18.37
CA MET A 1 -10.78 -12.13 -17.52
C MET A 1 -9.53 -11.99 -18.39
N LYS A 2 -8.91 -10.81 -18.46
CA LYS A 2 -7.64 -10.65 -19.21
C LYS A 2 -6.52 -11.27 -18.38
N TYR A 3 -5.83 -12.24 -18.95
CA TYR A 3 -4.68 -12.87 -18.31
C TYR A 3 -3.51 -11.89 -18.20
N ALA A 4 -2.96 -11.71 -16.99
CA ALA A 4 -1.73 -10.92 -16.79
C ALA A 4 -0.55 -11.68 -17.40
N LYS A 5 -0.05 -11.20 -18.54
CA LYS A 5 1.12 -11.81 -19.23
C LYS A 5 2.45 -11.55 -18.52
N ASN A 6 2.53 -10.50 -17.72
CA ASN A 6 3.75 -10.10 -17.03
C ASN A 6 3.51 -10.16 -15.52
N ASN A 7 4.18 -11.06 -14.85
CA ASN A 7 4.31 -11.26 -13.41
C ASN A 7 3.87 -10.11 -12.47
N SER A 8 3.59 -10.44 -11.19
CA SER A 8 3.25 -9.47 -10.14
C SER A 8 4.26 -8.31 -10.05
N LEU A 9 3.82 -7.18 -9.51
CA LEU A 9 4.66 -6.01 -9.22
C LEU A 9 5.98 -6.41 -8.56
N ARG A 10 5.95 -7.29 -7.57
CA ARG A 10 7.13 -7.77 -6.82
C ARG A 10 8.23 -8.36 -7.71
N LYS A 11 7.88 -9.10 -8.75
CA LYS A 11 8.87 -9.68 -9.68
C LYS A 11 9.51 -8.63 -10.60
N ASN A 12 8.93 -7.43 -10.66
CA ASN A 12 9.36 -6.35 -11.56
C ASN A 12 9.94 -5.13 -10.83
N LEU A 13 10.05 -5.13 -9.49
CA LEU A 13 10.47 -3.96 -8.71
C LEU A 13 11.80 -3.37 -9.18
N LEU A 14 12.82 -4.23 -9.43
CA LEU A 14 14.14 -3.78 -9.92
C LEU A 14 14.06 -3.07 -11.29
N ASN A 15 13.11 -3.45 -12.14
CA ASN A 15 12.88 -2.80 -13.42
C ASN A 15 12.15 -1.48 -13.22
N ILE A 16 11.17 -1.45 -12.31
CA ILE A 16 10.38 -0.24 -11.98
C ILE A 16 11.28 0.87 -11.45
N VAL A 17 12.24 0.55 -10.57
CA VAL A 17 13.18 1.54 -10.05
C VAL A 17 13.99 2.22 -11.16
N LYS A 18 14.31 1.50 -12.23
CA LYS A 18 15.04 2.03 -13.39
C LYS A 18 14.17 2.87 -14.32
N ASN A 19 12.86 2.80 -14.21
CA ASN A 19 11.94 3.55 -15.06
C ASN A 19 12.10 5.07 -14.85
N ARG A 20 11.84 5.83 -15.93
CA ARG A 20 11.70 7.30 -15.86
C ARG A 20 10.58 7.68 -14.90
N TRP A 21 10.70 8.83 -14.25
CA TRP A 21 9.70 9.33 -13.28
C TRP A 21 8.28 9.37 -13.86
N ILE A 22 8.13 9.79 -15.11
CA ILE A 22 6.82 9.84 -15.74
C ILE A 22 6.13 8.47 -15.78
N ILE A 23 6.88 7.39 -16.04
CA ILE A 23 6.35 6.03 -16.08
C ILE A 23 5.93 5.57 -14.67
N LYS A 24 6.78 5.85 -13.65
CA LYS A 24 6.44 5.53 -12.25
C LYS A 24 5.16 6.23 -11.81
N LEU A 25 5.03 7.52 -12.12
CA LEU A 25 3.85 8.30 -11.77
C LEU A 25 2.60 7.78 -12.47
N LEU A 26 2.67 7.47 -13.77
CA LEU A 26 1.55 6.87 -14.51
C LEU A 26 1.12 5.53 -13.90
N GLN A 27 2.07 4.68 -13.54
CA GLN A 27 1.79 3.41 -12.88
C GLN A 27 1.12 3.60 -11.52
N LEU A 28 1.63 4.52 -10.68
CA LEU A 28 1.03 4.85 -9.38
C LEU A 28 -0.36 5.48 -9.53
N THR A 29 -0.57 6.31 -10.55
CA THR A 29 -1.90 6.87 -10.87
C THR A 29 -2.89 5.76 -11.20
N ASN A 30 -2.50 4.77 -12.02
CA ASN A 30 -3.38 3.63 -12.32
C ASN A 30 -3.74 2.83 -11.06
N ILE A 31 -2.77 2.62 -10.17
CA ILE A 31 -2.99 1.91 -8.90
C ILE A 31 -3.98 2.68 -8.01
N ILE A 32 -3.74 3.98 -7.80
CA ILE A 32 -4.60 4.77 -6.92
C ILE A 32 -5.99 4.97 -7.50
N SER A 33 -6.12 5.10 -8.83
CA SER A 33 -7.44 5.16 -9.48
C SER A 33 -8.24 3.87 -9.29
N GLY A 34 -7.58 2.70 -9.38
CA GLY A 34 -8.22 1.42 -9.08
C GLY A 34 -8.65 1.31 -7.61
N LEU A 35 -7.84 1.84 -6.68
CA LEU A 35 -8.20 1.87 -5.26
C LEU A 35 -9.39 2.83 -5.02
N ASP A 36 -9.40 3.99 -5.66
CA ASP A 36 -10.50 4.95 -5.58
C ASP A 36 -11.83 4.34 -6.06
N GLU A 37 -11.83 3.55 -7.14
CA GLU A 37 -13.02 2.82 -7.60
C GLU A 37 -13.56 1.83 -6.53
N ILE A 38 -12.68 1.17 -5.77
CA ILE A 38 -13.05 0.30 -4.65
C ILE A 38 -13.67 1.14 -3.53
N HIS A 39 -13.01 2.24 -3.17
CA HIS A 39 -13.44 3.15 -2.11
C HIS A 39 -14.78 3.84 -2.42
N GLN A 40 -15.01 4.27 -3.67
CA GLN A 40 -16.29 4.84 -4.11
C GLN A 40 -17.47 3.86 -3.96
N LYS A 41 -17.20 2.56 -4.07
CA LYS A 41 -18.18 1.50 -3.78
C LYS A 41 -18.31 1.16 -2.29
N ARG A 42 -17.69 1.95 -1.41
CA ARG A 42 -17.68 1.78 0.04
C ARG A 42 -17.05 0.44 0.50
N PHE A 43 -16.04 -0.04 -0.24
CA PHE A 43 -15.24 -1.19 0.16
C PHE A 43 -13.85 -0.75 0.60
N ILE A 44 -13.27 -1.50 1.54
CA ILE A 44 -11.88 -1.40 2.01
C ILE A 44 -11.16 -2.63 1.49
N HIS A 45 -9.96 -2.47 0.94
CA HIS A 45 -9.20 -3.59 0.37
C HIS A 45 -8.68 -4.54 1.45
N CYS A 46 -8.22 -4.02 2.58
CA CYS A 46 -7.71 -4.72 3.76
C CYS A 46 -6.38 -5.47 3.59
N ASP A 47 -5.95 -5.76 2.37
CA ASP A 47 -4.69 -6.46 2.06
C ASP A 47 -4.01 -5.83 0.83
N PHE A 48 -3.87 -4.50 0.88
CA PHE A 48 -3.35 -3.73 -0.24
C PHE A 48 -1.82 -3.73 -0.25
N HIS A 49 -1.23 -4.66 -0.96
CA HIS A 49 0.22 -4.80 -1.11
C HIS A 49 0.60 -5.21 -2.54
N GLY A 50 1.71 -5.88 -2.77
CA GLY A 50 2.19 -6.31 -4.09
C GLY A 50 1.27 -7.22 -4.92
N ASN A 51 -0.02 -7.34 -4.58
CA ASN A 51 -1.09 -7.98 -5.35
C ASN A 51 -1.53 -7.12 -6.54
N ILE A 52 -0.62 -6.36 -7.07
CA ILE A 52 -0.81 -5.52 -8.24
C ILE A 52 -0.27 -6.28 -9.43
N LEU A 53 -1.12 -6.49 -10.43
CA LEU A 53 -0.76 -7.17 -11.66
C LEU A 53 -0.37 -6.18 -12.74
N ASN A 54 0.73 -6.46 -13.42
CA ASN A 54 1.08 -5.77 -14.65
C ASN A 54 0.32 -6.44 -15.82
N LEU A 55 -0.68 -5.77 -16.35
CA LEU A 55 -1.53 -6.31 -17.40
C LEU A 55 -0.85 -6.25 -18.76
N ARG A 56 -0.29 -5.12 -19.18
CA ARG A 56 0.47 -4.82 -20.42
C ARG A 56 0.87 -3.35 -20.43
N ASP A 57 1.93 -3.02 -21.17
CA ASP A 57 2.27 -1.63 -21.56
C ASP A 57 2.28 -0.63 -20.37
N ASN A 58 2.81 -1.07 -19.22
CA ASN A 58 2.85 -0.31 -17.97
C ASN A 58 1.48 -0.04 -17.31
N ILE A 59 0.40 -0.70 -17.73
CA ILE A 59 -0.88 -0.64 -17.04
C ILE A 59 -0.85 -1.61 -15.86
N LEU A 60 -0.98 -1.08 -14.66
CA LEU A 60 -1.11 -1.83 -13.41
C LEU A 60 -2.56 -1.91 -12.99
N SER A 61 -2.98 -3.05 -12.49
CA SER A 61 -4.34 -3.25 -11.97
C SER A 61 -4.28 -3.94 -10.60
N ILE A 62 -5.19 -3.57 -9.73
CA ILE A 62 -5.37 -4.23 -8.44
C ILE A 62 -5.96 -5.61 -8.67
N SER A 63 -5.47 -6.60 -7.93
CA SER A 63 -5.97 -7.97 -7.94
C SER A 63 -6.15 -8.46 -6.51
N ASP A 64 -6.73 -9.65 -6.38
CA ASP A 64 -6.94 -10.31 -5.07
C ASP A 64 -7.86 -9.50 -4.14
N LEU A 65 -9.11 -9.37 -4.58
CA LEU A 65 -10.16 -8.71 -3.79
C LEU A 65 -10.78 -9.64 -2.72
N GLY A 66 -10.15 -10.78 -2.43
CA GLY A 66 -10.71 -11.81 -1.54
C GLY A 66 -10.90 -11.35 -0.08
N LEU A 67 -10.11 -10.37 0.37
CA LEU A 67 -10.21 -9.78 1.72
C LEU A 67 -10.96 -8.46 1.74
N CYS A 68 -11.41 -7.93 0.59
CA CYS A 68 -12.21 -6.70 0.55
C CYS A 68 -13.48 -6.83 1.39
N LYS A 69 -13.75 -5.82 2.21
CA LYS A 69 -14.94 -5.76 3.06
C LYS A 69 -15.65 -4.42 2.89
N PRO A 70 -16.99 -4.42 2.93
CA PRO A 70 -17.72 -3.15 2.99
C PRO A 70 -17.40 -2.39 4.29
N VAL A 71 -17.42 -1.08 4.24
CA VAL A 71 -17.14 -0.21 5.41
C VAL A 71 -18.06 -0.58 6.59
N GLU A 72 -19.30 -0.92 6.31
CA GLU A 72 -20.33 -1.28 7.30
C GLU A 72 -19.97 -2.57 8.08
N TYR A 73 -19.18 -3.47 7.47
CA TYR A 73 -18.71 -4.69 8.13
C TYR A 73 -17.95 -4.37 9.42
N PHE A 74 -17.07 -3.37 9.38
CA PHE A 74 -16.25 -2.98 10.51
C PHE A 74 -17.00 -2.13 11.55
N GLN A 75 -18.16 -1.57 11.20
CA GLN A 75 -19.01 -0.85 12.14
C GLN A 75 -19.84 -1.81 13.01
N SER A 76 -20.19 -2.97 12.48
CA SER A 76 -21.02 -3.98 13.13
C SER A 76 -20.23 -5.14 13.77
N SER A 77 -19.01 -5.37 13.33
CA SER A 77 -18.17 -6.48 13.80
C SER A 77 -17.44 -6.11 15.09
N LYS A 78 -17.51 -7.02 16.08
CA LYS A 78 -16.64 -6.95 17.28
C LYS A 78 -15.27 -7.59 17.05
N ASN A 79 -15.05 -8.22 15.91
CA ASN A 79 -13.84 -8.96 15.59
C ASN A 79 -12.94 -8.09 14.71
N ASN A 80 -11.84 -7.62 15.27
CA ASN A 80 -10.85 -6.82 14.59
C ASN A 80 -9.64 -7.68 14.21
N ASP A 81 -9.89 -8.78 13.47
CA ASP A 81 -8.82 -9.63 12.96
C ASP A 81 -7.91 -8.80 12.04
N ILE A 82 -6.60 -8.97 12.23
CA ILE A 82 -5.58 -8.30 11.43
C ILE A 82 -5.23 -9.19 10.24
N TYR A 83 -5.40 -8.66 9.04
CA TYR A 83 -5.09 -9.32 7.77
C TYR A 83 -3.92 -8.61 7.08
N GLY A 84 -3.29 -9.32 6.15
CA GLY A 84 -2.32 -8.73 5.26
C GLY A 84 -0.86 -8.90 5.69
N VAL A 85 0.03 -8.31 4.92
CA VAL A 85 1.49 -8.37 5.11
C VAL A 85 1.93 -7.24 6.02
N LEU A 86 2.61 -7.54 7.11
CA LEU A 86 2.91 -6.64 8.25
C LEU A 86 3.35 -5.22 7.87
N PRO A 87 4.32 -4.97 6.98
CA PRO A 87 4.72 -3.60 6.61
C PRO A 87 3.62 -2.74 6.00
N PHE A 88 2.61 -3.37 5.40
CA PHE A 88 1.51 -2.70 4.71
C PHE A 88 0.30 -2.49 5.61
N VAL A 89 0.27 -3.10 6.80
CA VAL A 89 -0.81 -2.92 7.77
C VAL A 89 -0.63 -1.60 8.50
N ALA A 90 -1.66 -0.77 8.51
CA ALA A 90 -1.63 0.55 9.12
C ALA A 90 -1.46 0.47 10.66
N PRO A 91 -0.74 1.43 11.29
CA PRO A 91 -0.45 1.38 12.73
C PRO A 91 -1.69 1.31 13.62
N GLU A 92 -2.78 1.98 13.23
CA GLU A 92 -4.06 1.90 13.96
C GLU A 92 -4.66 0.50 13.92
N VAL A 93 -4.54 -0.19 12.78
CA VAL A 93 -5.00 -1.58 12.63
C VAL A 93 -4.15 -2.53 13.47
N LEU A 94 -2.82 -2.34 13.48
CA LEU A 94 -1.92 -3.10 14.35
C LEU A 94 -2.22 -2.90 15.84
N ARG A 95 -2.86 -1.79 16.22
CA ARG A 95 -3.36 -1.52 17.59
C ARG A 95 -4.77 -2.05 17.83
N GLY A 96 -5.32 -2.86 16.92
CA GLY A 96 -6.65 -3.44 17.05
C GLY A 96 -7.80 -2.53 16.65
N GLN A 97 -7.54 -1.38 16.02
CA GLN A 97 -8.61 -0.57 15.43
C GLN A 97 -9.10 -1.18 14.12
N PRO A 98 -10.36 -0.96 13.73
CA PRO A 98 -10.89 -1.49 12.49
C PRO A 98 -10.18 -0.91 11.27
N TYR A 99 -10.19 -1.65 10.16
CA TYR A 99 -9.78 -1.13 8.86
C TYR A 99 -10.68 0.02 8.41
N THR A 100 -10.08 0.97 7.71
CA THR A 100 -10.76 2.12 7.13
C THR A 100 -10.20 2.39 5.73
N LEU A 101 -10.88 3.25 4.94
CA LEU A 101 -10.34 3.68 3.65
C LEU A 101 -8.93 4.29 3.80
N THR A 102 -8.68 5.00 4.90
CA THR A 102 -7.37 5.61 5.16
C THR A 102 -6.30 4.60 5.58
N SER A 103 -6.66 3.39 6.02
CA SER A 103 -5.69 2.31 6.23
C SER A 103 -5.15 1.77 4.90
N ASP A 104 -5.96 1.69 3.85
CA ASP A 104 -5.49 1.36 2.49
C ASP A 104 -4.55 2.45 1.93
N ILE A 105 -4.77 3.73 2.27
CA ILE A 105 -3.86 4.82 1.90
C ILE A 105 -2.48 4.65 2.57
N TYR A 106 -2.43 4.17 3.82
CA TYR A 106 -1.16 3.79 4.44
C TYR A 106 -0.46 2.68 3.63
N SER A 107 -1.18 1.63 3.26
CA SER A 107 -0.66 0.53 2.43
C SER A 107 -0.13 1.06 1.09
N PHE A 108 -0.83 2.00 0.45
CA PHE A 108 -0.37 2.66 -0.77
C PHE A 108 0.97 3.39 -0.58
N SER A 109 1.21 4.01 0.58
CA SER A 109 2.50 4.64 0.85
C SER A 109 3.68 3.65 0.84
N MET A 110 3.46 2.42 1.28
CA MET A 110 4.47 1.35 1.23
C MET A 110 4.72 0.90 -0.21
N ILE A 111 3.69 0.87 -1.06
CA ILE A 111 3.84 0.64 -2.51
C ILE A 111 4.64 1.79 -3.15
N MET A 112 4.34 3.04 -2.81
CA MET A 112 5.15 4.18 -3.26
C MET A 112 6.62 4.01 -2.87
N TRP A 113 6.89 3.53 -1.65
CA TRP A 113 8.26 3.28 -1.21
C TRP A 113 8.92 2.15 -2.02
N GLU A 114 8.22 1.05 -2.32
CA GLU A 114 8.71 -0.02 -3.20
C GLU A 114 9.11 0.50 -4.60
N PHE A 115 8.36 1.46 -5.14
CA PHE A 115 8.63 2.08 -6.46
C PHE A 115 9.95 2.86 -6.53
N ILE A 116 10.45 3.31 -5.40
CA ILE A 116 11.71 4.07 -5.33
C ILE A 116 12.88 3.25 -4.78
N SER A 117 12.63 2.24 -3.96
CA SER A 117 13.65 1.39 -3.36
C SER A 117 13.99 0.14 -4.21
N GLY A 118 12.99 -0.43 -4.87
CA GLY A 118 13.10 -1.69 -5.61
C GLY A 118 13.09 -2.94 -4.74
N VAL A 119 12.86 -2.78 -3.44
CA VAL A 119 12.81 -3.87 -2.46
C VAL A 119 11.55 -3.74 -1.58
N LEU A 120 11.28 -4.75 -0.77
CA LEU A 120 10.17 -4.72 0.18
C LEU A 120 10.45 -3.75 1.34
N PRO A 121 9.43 -3.07 1.89
CA PRO A 121 9.60 -2.27 3.09
C PRO A 121 10.15 -3.12 4.23
N PHE A 122 11.16 -2.62 4.95
CA PHE A 122 11.85 -3.34 6.03
C PHE A 122 12.47 -4.69 5.59
N TYR A 123 12.94 -4.80 4.33
CA TYR A 123 13.46 -6.05 3.74
C TYR A 123 14.62 -6.68 4.53
N ASN A 124 15.30 -5.91 5.38
CA ASN A 124 16.41 -6.32 6.24
C ASN A 124 15.98 -6.65 7.67
N GLU A 125 14.69 -6.70 7.95
CA GLU A 125 14.13 -6.98 9.27
C GLU A 125 13.17 -8.18 9.23
N ALA A 126 13.05 -8.89 10.35
CA ALA A 126 12.03 -9.91 10.49
C ALA A 126 10.63 -9.27 10.59
N TYR A 127 9.65 -9.84 9.90
CA TYR A 127 8.25 -9.42 9.99
C TYR A 127 7.59 -10.08 11.19
N ASP A 128 7.98 -9.63 12.38
CA ASP A 128 7.58 -10.20 13.67
C ASP A 128 6.83 -9.17 14.54
N PHE A 129 6.56 -9.58 15.78
CA PHE A 129 5.89 -8.74 16.77
C PHE A 129 6.69 -7.48 17.09
N GLN A 130 8.04 -7.56 17.11
CA GLN A 130 8.89 -6.40 17.40
C GLN A 130 8.75 -5.33 16.32
N LEU A 131 8.75 -5.72 15.04
CA LEU A 131 8.51 -4.78 13.94
C LEU A 131 7.12 -4.14 14.03
N SER A 132 6.09 -4.91 14.40
CA SER A 132 4.75 -4.36 14.59
C SER A 132 4.69 -3.26 15.65
N LEU A 133 5.37 -3.48 16.79
CA LEU A 133 5.49 -2.47 17.84
C LEU A 133 6.25 -1.22 17.37
N ASP A 134 7.31 -1.40 16.62
CA ASP A 134 8.12 -0.29 16.10
C ASP A 134 7.33 0.54 15.08
N ILE A 135 6.56 -0.08 14.18
CA ILE A 135 5.64 0.60 13.27
C ILE A 135 4.61 1.41 14.07
N CYS A 136 4.05 0.81 15.12
CA CYS A 136 3.12 1.49 16.04
C CYS A 136 3.77 2.67 16.78
N LYS A 137 5.09 2.66 17.03
CA LYS A 137 5.84 3.79 17.61
C LYS A 137 6.25 4.83 16.57
N GLY A 138 5.97 4.62 15.29
CA GLY A 138 6.24 5.58 14.22
C GLY A 138 7.42 5.21 13.32
N LYS A 139 8.04 4.03 13.48
CA LYS A 139 9.06 3.56 12.56
C LYS A 139 8.53 3.49 11.14
N ARG A 140 9.35 3.93 10.19
CA ARG A 140 9.06 3.88 8.75
C ARG A 140 10.33 3.47 8.01
N PRO A 141 10.21 2.94 6.78
CA PRO A 141 11.38 2.66 5.95
C PRO A 141 12.19 3.92 5.69
N GLU A 142 13.51 3.78 5.54
CA GLU A 142 14.41 4.89 5.26
C GLU A 142 14.07 5.59 3.94
N ILE A 143 14.17 6.93 3.95
CA ILE A 143 13.96 7.72 2.74
C ILE A 143 15.17 7.59 1.81
N ILE A 144 14.92 7.13 0.60
CA ILE A 144 15.93 7.02 -0.46
C ILE A 144 16.41 8.40 -0.90
N LYS A 145 17.71 8.54 -1.11
CA LYS A 145 18.31 9.80 -1.60
C LYS A 145 17.91 10.09 -3.05
N ASN A 146 17.98 11.35 -3.44
CA ASN A 146 17.74 11.81 -4.82
C ASN A 146 16.30 11.59 -5.34
N ILE A 147 15.33 11.51 -4.43
CA ILE A 147 13.90 11.44 -4.75
C ILE A 147 13.30 12.85 -4.72
N PRO A 148 12.40 13.23 -5.68
CA PRO A 148 11.73 14.53 -5.68
C PRO A 148 11.00 14.80 -4.36
N ARG A 149 11.17 16.02 -3.82
CA ARG A 149 10.58 16.41 -2.53
C ARG A 149 9.05 16.28 -2.50
N CYS A 150 8.38 16.62 -3.61
CA CYS A 150 6.93 16.49 -3.71
C CYS A 150 6.47 15.04 -3.54
N TYR A 151 7.19 14.07 -4.11
CA TYR A 151 6.93 12.66 -3.95
C TYR A 151 7.11 12.21 -2.49
N ILE A 152 8.24 12.57 -1.88
CA ILE A 152 8.51 12.24 -0.48
C ILE A 152 7.43 12.84 0.44
N ASN A 153 7.03 14.09 0.20
CA ASN A 153 6.01 14.75 1.01
C ASN A 153 4.65 14.05 0.90
N LEU A 154 4.24 13.66 -0.30
CA LEU A 154 3.00 12.91 -0.50
C LEU A 154 3.08 11.54 0.20
N MET A 155 4.16 10.78 -0.03
CA MET A 155 4.38 9.49 0.62
C MET A 155 4.33 9.60 2.15
N LYS A 156 4.97 10.63 2.73
CA LYS A 156 4.94 10.89 4.18
C LYS A 156 3.55 11.23 4.70
N ARG A 157 2.75 11.95 3.93
CA ARG A 157 1.34 12.19 4.28
C ARG A 157 0.53 10.90 4.26
N CYS A 158 0.75 10.03 3.27
CA CYS A 158 0.03 8.76 3.17
C CYS A 158 0.35 7.81 4.35
N TRP A 159 1.57 7.84 4.92
CA TRP A 159 1.92 6.98 6.05
C TRP A 159 1.89 7.69 7.41
N ASP A 160 1.20 8.83 7.52
CA ASP A 160 1.06 9.54 8.80
C ASP A 160 0.47 8.60 9.87
N MET A 161 0.95 8.77 11.10
CA MET A 161 0.46 8.01 12.25
C MET A 161 -1.01 8.27 12.54
N ASN A 162 -1.46 9.50 12.28
CA ASN A 162 -2.85 9.89 12.41
C ASN A 162 -3.58 9.65 11.09
N PRO A 163 -4.54 8.69 11.01
CA PRO A 163 -5.29 8.41 9.80
C PRO A 163 -5.99 9.64 9.21
N LEU A 164 -6.45 10.58 10.06
CA LEU A 164 -7.15 11.80 9.64
C LEU A 164 -6.25 12.81 8.90
N LYS A 165 -4.93 12.65 8.97
CA LYS A 165 -3.97 13.50 8.23
C LYS A 165 -3.59 12.92 6.87
N ARG A 166 -3.99 11.68 6.59
CA ARG A 166 -3.74 11.04 5.30
C ARG A 166 -4.65 11.64 4.23
N PRO A 167 -4.19 11.74 2.96
CA PRO A 167 -5.06 12.15 1.86
C PRO A 167 -6.26 11.20 1.72
N THR A 168 -7.37 11.73 1.26
CA THR A 168 -8.59 10.98 0.86
C THR A 168 -8.71 11.01 -0.63
#